data_05de9f77d47d453eca2cfb2d0f89f467
#
_entry.id   05de9f77d47d453eca2cfb2d0f89f467
#
_cell.length_a   1.000
_cell.length_b   1.000
_cell.length_c   1.000
_cell.angle_alpha   90.00
_cell.angle_beta   90.00
_cell.angle_gamma   90.00
#
_symmetry.space_group_name_H-M   'P 1'
#
loop_
_entity.id
_entity.type
_entity.pdbx_description
1 polymer ?
#
loop_
_entity_poly.entity_id
_entity_poly.type
_entity_poly.pdbx_seq_one_letter_code
_entity_poly.pdbx_strand_id
1 'polypeptide(L)'
;MAHCVYSTEEEIALMKKQGVYIAHCPQSNTNLSSGIAPAALYLREGLHVGLGTDIAGGFSLSMLRAIADAIQVSKLRWRLVDPSLKALTLPEAFYMATIGGGSFFGKTGSFEKGYELDAVVLDDSSLPSPRSLPPLTRLERLISLSDSSNIIQKFVCGNSIFSNTEDR
;
A
#
# COMPACT_ATOMS: atom_id res chain seq x y z
N MET A 1 5.22 -10.42 10.43
CA MET A 1 5.75 -11.44 9.47
C MET A 1 5.74 -10.83 8.07
N ALA A 2 6.65 -11.22 7.17
CA ALA A 2 6.64 -10.73 5.79
C ALA A 2 6.13 -11.81 4.82
N HIS A 3 5.65 -11.36 3.65
CA HIS A 3 5.20 -12.18 2.52
C HIS A 3 3.95 -13.03 2.76
N CYS A 4 3.98 -14.03 3.62
CA CYS A 4 2.86 -14.92 3.98
C CYS A 4 2.11 -15.46 2.75
N VAL A 5 2.85 -16.01 1.76
CA VAL A 5 2.28 -16.42 0.47
C VAL A 5 1.47 -17.72 0.59
N TYR A 6 1.94 -18.65 1.44
CA TYR A 6 1.44 -20.02 1.54
C TYR A 6 0.90 -20.38 2.94
N SER A 7 0.44 -19.39 3.70
CA SER A 7 -0.11 -19.65 5.04
C SER A 7 -1.36 -20.52 4.97
N THR A 8 -1.42 -21.54 5.83
CA THR A 8 -2.59 -22.40 6.00
C THR A 8 -3.69 -21.69 6.80
N GLU A 9 -4.89 -22.27 6.83
CA GLU A 9 -6.02 -21.74 7.61
C GLU A 9 -5.68 -21.71 9.12
N GLU A 10 -4.99 -22.76 9.63
CA GLU A 10 -4.54 -22.84 11.02
C GLU A 10 -3.51 -21.75 11.34
N GLU A 11 -2.56 -21.50 10.43
CA GLU A 11 -1.58 -20.43 10.59
C GLU A 11 -2.25 -19.06 10.59
N ILE A 12 -3.22 -18.83 9.69
CA ILE A 12 -4.01 -17.58 9.63
C ILE A 12 -4.75 -17.36 10.95
N ALA A 13 -5.42 -18.40 11.47
CA ALA A 13 -6.12 -18.33 12.74
C ALA A 13 -5.16 -18.04 13.92
N LEU A 14 -3.96 -18.64 13.90
CA LEU A 14 -2.92 -18.38 14.91
C LEU A 14 -2.38 -16.96 14.80
N MET A 15 -2.07 -16.46 13.60
CA MET A 15 -1.62 -15.08 13.36
C MET A 15 -2.65 -14.06 13.87
N LYS A 16 -3.94 -14.30 13.59
CA LYS A 16 -5.03 -13.47 14.08
C LYS A 16 -5.10 -13.44 15.60
N LYS A 17 -5.06 -14.62 16.23
CA LYS A 17 -5.08 -14.77 17.70
C LYS A 17 -3.91 -14.06 18.38
N GLN A 18 -2.74 -14.07 17.76
CA GLN A 18 -1.51 -13.47 18.28
C GLN A 18 -1.34 -11.99 17.89
N GLY A 19 -2.26 -11.40 17.15
CA GLY A 19 -2.14 -10.02 16.68
C GLY A 19 -0.94 -9.78 15.78
N VAL A 20 -0.59 -10.76 14.94
CA VAL A 20 0.56 -10.66 14.04
C VAL A 20 0.30 -9.64 12.94
N TYR A 21 1.27 -8.75 12.71
CA TYR A 21 1.29 -7.85 11.56
C TYR A 21 1.95 -8.54 10.35
N ILE A 22 1.28 -8.44 9.20
CA ILE A 22 1.75 -8.98 7.92
C ILE A 22 2.26 -7.82 7.05
N ALA A 23 3.51 -7.89 6.61
CA ALA A 23 4.04 -7.02 5.56
C ALA A 23 3.83 -7.70 4.20
N HIS A 24 2.85 -7.22 3.44
CA HIS A 24 2.60 -7.69 2.08
C HIS A 24 3.56 -6.99 1.10
N CYS A 25 4.42 -7.77 0.44
CA CYS A 25 5.46 -7.29 -0.46
C CYS A 25 5.21 -7.79 -1.89
N PRO A 26 4.24 -7.23 -2.64
CA PRO A 26 3.79 -7.79 -3.92
C PRO A 26 4.91 -7.81 -4.97
N GLN A 27 5.73 -6.76 -5.03
CA GLN A 27 6.84 -6.67 -5.98
C GLN A 27 7.90 -7.74 -5.77
N SER A 28 8.37 -7.88 -4.53
CA SER A 28 9.35 -8.89 -4.15
C SER A 28 8.84 -10.30 -4.46
N ASN A 29 7.61 -10.61 -4.05
CA ASN A 29 7.01 -11.91 -4.31
C ASN A 29 6.96 -12.24 -5.81
N THR A 30 6.64 -11.25 -6.65
CA THR A 30 6.60 -11.40 -8.10
C THR A 30 8.00 -11.54 -8.69
N ASN A 31 8.91 -10.66 -8.30
CA ASN A 31 10.29 -10.62 -8.82
C ASN A 31 11.06 -11.92 -8.50
N LEU A 32 10.87 -12.45 -7.30
CA LEU A 32 11.51 -13.68 -6.84
C LEU A 32 10.70 -14.96 -7.17
N SER A 33 9.59 -14.83 -7.91
CA SER A 33 8.70 -15.95 -8.27
C SER A 33 8.18 -16.72 -7.05
N SER A 34 8.00 -16.04 -5.91
CA SER A 34 7.58 -16.66 -4.65
C SER A 34 6.07 -16.92 -4.58
N GLY A 35 5.30 -16.45 -5.57
CA GLY A 35 3.85 -16.61 -5.62
C GLY A 35 3.07 -15.36 -5.23
N ILE A 36 1.75 -15.49 -5.06
CA ILE A 36 0.82 -14.39 -4.80
C ILE A 36 0.15 -14.58 -3.44
N ALA A 37 0.50 -13.74 -2.46
CA ALA A 37 -0.10 -13.78 -1.13
C ALA A 37 -1.61 -13.44 -1.17
N PRO A 38 -2.45 -14.10 -0.35
CA PRO A 38 -3.89 -13.86 -0.28
C PRO A 38 -4.25 -12.61 0.56
N ALA A 39 -3.66 -11.44 0.24
CA ALA A 39 -3.80 -10.23 1.05
C ALA A 39 -5.26 -9.81 1.27
N ALA A 40 -6.14 -9.99 0.26
CA ALA A 40 -7.56 -9.73 0.41
C ALA A 40 -8.23 -10.67 1.43
N LEU A 41 -7.79 -11.93 1.55
CA LEU A 41 -8.27 -12.85 2.59
C LEU A 41 -7.83 -12.35 3.97
N TYR A 42 -6.56 -11.97 4.13
CA TYR A 42 -6.05 -11.49 5.41
C TYR A 42 -6.82 -10.27 5.92
N LEU A 43 -7.14 -9.32 5.04
CA LEU A 43 -7.97 -8.16 5.41
C LEU A 43 -9.40 -8.57 5.82
N ARG A 44 -10.03 -9.50 5.09
CA ARG A 44 -11.39 -10.00 5.42
C ARG A 44 -11.40 -10.74 6.74
N GLU A 45 -10.35 -11.50 7.03
CA GLU A 45 -10.19 -12.19 8.31
C GLU A 45 -9.85 -11.23 9.46
N GLY A 46 -9.62 -9.95 9.18
CA GLY A 46 -9.32 -8.92 10.17
C GLY A 46 -7.89 -9.01 10.72
N LEU A 47 -6.94 -9.55 9.95
CA LEU A 47 -5.53 -9.47 10.29
C LEU A 47 -4.97 -8.06 10.01
N HIS A 48 -3.92 -7.70 10.73
CA HIS A 48 -3.18 -6.48 10.48
C HIS A 48 -2.28 -6.64 9.24
N VAL A 49 -2.57 -5.90 8.18
CA VAL A 49 -1.81 -5.98 6.93
C VAL A 49 -1.31 -4.60 6.53
N GLY A 50 0.00 -4.48 6.39
CA GLY A 50 0.67 -3.32 5.78
C GLY A 50 1.32 -3.68 4.45
N LEU A 51 1.61 -2.68 3.61
CA LEU A 51 2.43 -2.83 2.41
C LEU A 51 3.91 -2.64 2.72
N GLY A 52 4.76 -3.39 2.01
CA GLY A 52 6.19 -3.23 2.01
C GLY A 52 6.76 -3.24 0.60
N THR A 53 7.84 -2.49 0.37
CA THR A 53 8.58 -2.49 -0.90
C THR A 53 9.56 -3.64 -1.00
N ASP A 54 10.09 -4.05 0.16
CA ASP A 54 11.11 -5.10 0.26
C ASP A 54 12.25 -4.92 -0.77
N ILE A 55 12.81 -3.71 -0.81
CA ILE A 55 13.98 -3.39 -1.64
C ILE A 55 15.17 -4.24 -1.14
N ALA A 56 15.85 -4.98 -1.89
CA ALA A 56 16.18 -5.33 -3.21
C ALA A 56 15.50 -6.63 -3.71
N GLY A 57 14.58 -7.24 -2.94
CA GLY A 57 13.68 -8.25 -3.47
C GLY A 57 12.67 -7.60 -4.42
N GLY A 58 12.06 -6.48 -4.01
CA GLY A 58 11.38 -5.56 -4.91
C GLY A 58 12.36 -4.61 -5.60
N PHE A 59 11.93 -3.96 -6.68
CA PHE A 59 12.76 -3.08 -7.52
C PHE A 59 12.35 -1.61 -7.44
N SER A 60 11.42 -1.23 -6.58
CA SER A 60 10.96 0.15 -6.41
C SER A 60 10.80 0.53 -4.95
N LEU A 61 11.26 1.72 -4.56
CA LEU A 61 11.02 2.32 -3.24
C LEU A 61 9.65 3.01 -3.14
N SER A 62 8.90 3.11 -4.25
CA SER A 62 7.63 3.83 -4.28
C SER A 62 6.50 3.03 -3.65
N MET A 63 5.93 3.54 -2.55
CA MET A 63 4.70 2.98 -1.96
C MET A 63 3.48 3.16 -2.87
N LEU A 64 3.43 4.22 -3.69
CA LEU A 64 2.37 4.37 -4.70
C LEU A 64 2.42 3.23 -5.70
N ARG A 65 3.62 2.85 -6.13
CA ARG A 65 3.81 1.67 -6.98
C ARG A 65 3.42 0.38 -6.27
N ALA A 66 3.78 0.20 -4.99
CA ALA A 66 3.40 -0.97 -4.22
C ALA A 66 1.88 -1.13 -4.10
N ILE A 67 1.12 -0.01 -3.98
CA ILE A 67 -0.36 -0.01 -4.02
C ILE A 67 -0.86 -0.57 -5.36
N ALA A 68 -0.34 -0.06 -6.48
CA ALA A 68 -0.72 -0.52 -7.81
C ALA A 68 -0.43 -2.01 -7.99
N ASP A 69 0.77 -2.44 -7.62
CA ASP A 69 1.20 -3.84 -7.74
C ASP A 69 0.35 -4.78 -6.86
N ALA A 70 0.02 -4.37 -5.62
CA ALA A 70 -0.87 -5.15 -4.74
C ALA A 70 -2.24 -5.39 -5.39
N ILE A 71 -2.84 -4.36 -6.00
CA ILE A 71 -4.11 -4.49 -6.73
C ILE A 71 -3.95 -5.42 -7.93
N GLN A 72 -2.90 -5.25 -8.73
CA GLN A 72 -2.68 -6.04 -9.94
C GLN A 72 -2.48 -7.53 -9.62
N VAL A 73 -1.60 -7.85 -8.67
CA VAL A 73 -1.35 -9.26 -8.31
C VAL A 73 -2.55 -9.90 -7.63
N SER A 74 -3.35 -9.13 -6.87
CA SER A 74 -4.60 -9.64 -6.29
C SER A 74 -5.64 -10.01 -7.35
N LYS A 75 -5.70 -9.27 -8.48
CA LYS A 75 -6.54 -9.60 -9.65
C LYS A 75 -6.07 -10.90 -10.31
N LEU A 76 -4.75 -11.11 -10.42
CA LEU A 76 -4.20 -12.37 -10.93
C LEU A 76 -4.55 -13.54 -10.00
N ARG A 77 -4.41 -13.36 -8.68
CA ARG A 77 -4.81 -14.39 -7.73
C ARG A 77 -6.29 -14.73 -7.85
N TRP A 78 -7.15 -13.71 -7.85
CA TRP A 78 -8.59 -13.89 -8.04
C TRP A 78 -8.91 -14.67 -9.29
N ARG A 79 -8.27 -14.36 -10.42
CA ARG A 79 -8.59 -14.96 -11.71
C ARG A 79 -8.00 -16.35 -11.89
N LEU A 80 -6.79 -16.59 -11.38
CA LEU A 80 -6.00 -17.78 -11.73
C LEU A 80 -5.86 -18.80 -10.60
N VAL A 81 -6.00 -18.35 -9.34
CA VAL A 81 -5.72 -19.20 -8.17
C VAL A 81 -6.98 -19.44 -7.35
N ASP A 82 -7.71 -18.40 -7.01
CA ASP A 82 -8.88 -18.48 -6.13
C ASP A 82 -10.00 -17.53 -6.59
N PRO A 83 -10.96 -18.01 -7.39
CA PRO A 83 -12.05 -17.20 -7.91
C PRO A 83 -13.07 -16.75 -6.83
N SER A 84 -13.04 -17.32 -5.64
CA SER A 84 -13.89 -16.90 -4.50
C SER A 84 -13.36 -15.64 -3.82
N LEU A 85 -12.06 -15.37 -3.93
CA LEU A 85 -11.37 -14.27 -3.30
C LEU A 85 -11.29 -13.06 -4.24
N LYS A 86 -12.31 -12.16 -4.18
CA LYS A 86 -12.28 -10.92 -4.96
C LYS A 86 -10.97 -10.15 -4.77
N ALA A 87 -10.51 -9.50 -5.84
CA ALA A 87 -9.31 -8.68 -5.82
C ALA A 87 -9.43 -7.49 -4.84
N LEU A 88 -8.27 -6.99 -4.40
CA LEU A 88 -8.17 -5.77 -3.61
C LEU A 88 -8.73 -4.57 -4.40
N THR A 89 -9.47 -3.74 -3.69
CA THR A 89 -9.89 -2.42 -4.15
C THR A 89 -8.81 -1.38 -3.86
N LEU A 90 -8.91 -0.20 -4.49
CA LEU A 90 -8.00 0.91 -4.17
C LEU A 90 -8.06 1.32 -2.70
N PRO A 91 -9.23 1.52 -2.06
CA PRO A 91 -9.28 1.84 -0.64
C PRO A 91 -8.59 0.80 0.26
N GLU A 92 -8.74 -0.49 -0.02
CA GLU A 92 -8.08 -1.56 0.74
C GLU A 92 -6.56 -1.51 0.59
N ALA A 93 -6.05 -1.36 -0.64
CA ALA A 93 -4.62 -1.27 -0.89
C ALA A 93 -4.02 0.02 -0.31
N PHE A 94 -4.75 1.14 -0.38
CA PHE A 94 -4.35 2.41 0.23
C PHE A 94 -4.37 2.33 1.76
N TYR A 95 -5.36 1.67 2.36
CA TYR A 95 -5.39 1.39 3.79
C TYR A 95 -4.13 0.62 4.24
N MET A 96 -3.73 -0.42 3.51
CA MET A 96 -2.51 -1.17 3.83
C MET A 96 -1.24 -0.29 3.76
N ALA A 97 -1.20 0.68 2.84
CA ALA A 97 -0.08 1.62 2.70
C ALA A 97 -0.06 2.74 3.74
N THR A 98 -1.13 2.92 4.50
CA THR A 98 -1.32 4.00 5.46
C THR A 98 -1.61 3.45 6.86
N ILE A 99 -2.87 3.42 7.28
CA ILE A 99 -3.28 2.98 8.63
C ILE A 99 -2.87 1.53 8.91
N GLY A 100 -3.02 0.63 7.93
CA GLY A 100 -2.71 -0.79 8.09
C GLY A 100 -1.27 -1.03 8.50
N GLY A 101 -0.32 -0.40 7.79
CA GLY A 101 1.11 -0.44 8.16
C GLY A 101 1.45 0.46 9.35
N GLY A 102 0.88 1.66 9.37
CA GLY A 102 1.13 2.67 10.41
C GLY A 102 0.76 2.20 11.81
N SER A 103 -0.33 1.44 11.95
CA SER A 103 -0.80 0.93 13.25
C SER A 103 0.22 0.04 13.99
N PHE A 104 1.21 -0.50 13.30
CA PHE A 104 2.34 -1.20 13.93
C PHE A 104 3.20 -0.26 14.78
N PHE A 105 3.32 0.99 14.38
CA PHE A 105 4.13 2.00 15.06
C PHE A 105 3.31 2.85 16.05
N GLY A 106 2.01 2.63 16.14
CA GLY A 106 1.11 3.39 17.01
C GLY A 106 0.05 4.16 16.23
N LYS A 107 -0.16 5.42 16.60
CA LYS A 107 -1.14 6.29 15.94
C LYS A 107 -0.50 7.04 14.77
N THR A 108 -0.21 6.34 13.68
CA THR A 108 0.32 6.89 12.42
C THR A 108 -0.51 6.45 11.22
N GLY A 109 -0.36 7.12 10.10
CA GLY A 109 -1.04 6.78 8.84
C GLY A 109 -2.48 7.29 8.70
N SER A 110 -2.94 8.21 9.57
CA SER A 110 -4.24 8.88 9.50
C SER A 110 -4.11 10.37 9.84
N PHE A 111 -5.05 11.17 9.34
CA PHE A 111 -5.22 12.59 9.71
C PHE A 111 -6.24 12.81 10.84
N GLU A 112 -6.66 11.76 11.51
CA GLU A 112 -7.56 11.86 12.64
C GLU A 112 -6.89 12.52 13.86
N LYS A 113 -7.69 13.17 14.70
CA LYS A 113 -7.19 13.80 15.91
C LYS A 113 -6.47 12.80 16.82
N GLY A 114 -5.24 13.13 17.19
CA GLY A 114 -4.39 12.32 18.06
C GLY A 114 -3.46 11.36 17.32
N TYR A 115 -3.48 11.37 15.99
CA TYR A 115 -2.46 10.73 15.17
C TYR A 115 -1.26 11.65 14.96
N GLU A 116 -0.08 11.06 14.78
CA GLU A 116 1.11 11.80 14.37
C GLU A 116 0.94 12.23 12.91
N LEU A 117 1.40 13.45 12.59
CA LEU A 117 1.34 13.96 11.23
C LEU A 117 2.50 13.40 10.40
N ASP A 118 2.28 12.22 9.84
CA ASP A 118 3.10 11.65 8.78
C ASP A 118 2.36 11.84 7.46
N ALA A 119 2.90 12.64 6.56
CA ALA A 119 2.18 13.05 5.37
C ALA A 119 3.09 13.19 4.14
N VAL A 120 2.53 12.94 2.98
CA VAL A 120 3.14 13.20 1.68
C VAL A 120 2.24 14.14 0.89
N VAL A 121 2.82 15.24 0.37
CA VAL A 121 2.12 16.14 -0.55
C VAL A 121 2.47 15.73 -1.97
N LEU A 122 1.43 15.45 -2.75
CA LEU A 122 1.53 15.02 -4.14
C LEU A 122 1.02 16.14 -5.06
N ASP A 123 1.77 16.42 -6.13
CA ASP A 123 1.38 17.32 -7.20
C ASP A 123 1.02 16.53 -8.45
N ASP A 124 -0.19 16.70 -8.95
CA ASP A 124 -0.68 16.08 -10.18
C ASP A 124 -0.72 17.02 -11.38
N SER A 125 -0.12 18.20 -11.28
CA SER A 125 -0.11 19.20 -12.38
C SER A 125 0.55 18.68 -13.66
N SER A 126 1.54 17.79 -13.53
CA SER A 126 2.19 17.09 -14.66
C SER A 126 1.32 15.99 -15.30
N LEU A 127 0.18 15.65 -14.69
CA LEU A 127 -0.76 14.64 -15.18
C LEU A 127 -2.00 15.30 -15.77
N PRO A 128 -1.95 15.83 -17.03
CA PRO A 128 -3.01 16.66 -17.58
C PRO A 128 -4.34 15.91 -17.67
N SER A 129 -5.42 16.61 -17.37
CA SER A 129 -6.78 16.12 -17.52
C SER A 129 -7.62 17.15 -18.27
N PRO A 130 -8.45 16.71 -19.24
CA PRO A 130 -9.32 17.62 -20.00
C PRO A 130 -10.45 18.23 -19.16
N ARG A 131 -10.65 17.75 -17.94
CA ARG A 131 -11.71 18.20 -17.02
C ARG A 131 -11.24 18.08 -15.57
N SER A 132 -11.90 18.81 -14.67
CA SER A 132 -11.73 18.65 -13.23
C SER A 132 -12.13 17.23 -12.81
N LEU A 133 -11.33 16.61 -11.95
CA LEU A 133 -11.51 15.26 -11.45
C LEU A 133 -11.79 15.26 -9.94
N PRO A 134 -12.65 14.35 -9.45
CA PRO A 134 -12.82 14.13 -8.02
C PRO A 134 -11.51 13.71 -7.35
N PRO A 135 -11.32 14.01 -6.04
CA PRO A 135 -10.08 13.69 -5.34
C PRO A 135 -9.67 12.20 -5.43
N LEU A 136 -10.62 11.28 -5.30
CA LEU A 136 -10.34 9.84 -5.41
C LEU A 136 -9.78 9.47 -6.79
N THR A 137 -10.35 10.01 -7.86
CA THR A 137 -9.87 9.76 -9.22
C THR A 137 -8.48 10.38 -9.46
N ARG A 138 -8.19 11.54 -8.86
CA ARG A 138 -6.86 12.14 -8.88
C ARG A 138 -5.84 11.23 -8.17
N LEU A 139 -6.20 10.69 -7.00
CA LEU A 139 -5.37 9.73 -6.28
C LEU A 139 -5.12 8.44 -7.09
N GLU A 140 -6.15 7.88 -7.74
CA GLU A 140 -6.00 6.71 -8.63
C GLU A 140 -5.01 6.97 -9.76
N ARG A 141 -5.07 8.15 -10.34
CA ARG A 141 -4.14 8.57 -11.41
C ARG A 141 -2.72 8.71 -10.88
N LEU A 142 -2.53 9.36 -9.73
CA LEU A 142 -1.24 9.48 -9.09
C LEU A 142 -0.64 8.10 -8.76
N ILE A 143 -1.42 7.19 -8.20
CA ILE A 143 -0.96 5.82 -7.92
C ILE A 143 -0.50 5.09 -9.19
N SER A 144 -1.18 5.32 -10.31
CA SER A 144 -0.93 4.60 -11.56
C SER A 144 0.12 5.25 -12.47
N LEU A 145 0.27 6.56 -12.43
CA LEU A 145 0.98 7.34 -13.44
C LEU A 145 2.13 8.18 -12.87
N SER A 146 2.18 8.40 -11.54
CA SER A 146 3.19 9.27 -10.95
C SER A 146 4.56 8.62 -10.84
N ASP A 147 5.56 9.46 -10.74
CA ASP A 147 6.91 9.12 -10.34
C ASP A 147 7.37 9.95 -9.11
N SER A 148 8.66 9.93 -8.81
CA SER A 148 9.19 10.66 -7.65
C SER A 148 9.07 12.18 -7.78
N SER A 149 8.96 12.74 -8.98
CA SER A 149 8.82 14.18 -9.19
C SER A 149 7.46 14.74 -8.76
N ASN A 150 6.45 13.88 -8.68
CA ASN A 150 5.13 14.24 -8.17
C ASN A 150 5.09 14.40 -6.64
N ILE A 151 6.12 13.96 -5.91
CA ILE A 151 6.24 14.15 -4.47
C ILE A 151 6.92 15.50 -4.22
N ILE A 152 6.17 16.47 -3.72
CA ILE A 152 6.68 17.82 -3.52
C ILE A 152 7.03 18.12 -2.05
N GLN A 153 6.43 17.40 -1.10
CA GLN A 153 6.78 17.56 0.31
C GLN A 153 6.50 16.30 1.11
N LYS A 154 7.30 16.07 2.17
CA LYS A 154 7.10 14.96 3.12
C LYS A 154 7.22 15.49 4.55
N PHE A 155 6.35 14.98 5.40
CA PHE A 155 6.35 15.27 6.84
C PHE A 155 6.47 13.96 7.63
N VAL A 156 7.25 14.02 8.72
CA VAL A 156 7.32 12.97 9.74
C VAL A 156 7.18 13.64 11.11
N CYS A 157 6.25 13.16 11.91
CA CYS A 157 5.88 13.76 13.21
C CYS A 157 5.67 15.29 13.12
N GLY A 158 5.04 15.76 12.05
CA GLY A 158 4.80 17.17 11.78
C GLY A 158 6.00 17.98 11.25
N ASN A 159 7.19 17.40 11.21
CA ASN A 159 8.38 18.09 10.70
C ASN A 159 8.53 17.84 9.20
N SER A 160 8.78 18.89 8.43
CA SER A 160 9.11 18.76 7.00
C SER A 160 10.50 18.15 6.87
N ILE A 161 10.58 16.97 6.24
CA ILE A 161 11.84 16.25 5.98
C ILE A 161 12.27 16.29 4.53
N PHE A 162 11.39 16.75 3.63
CA PHE A 162 11.65 16.91 2.22
C PHE A 162 10.73 17.99 1.66
N SER A 163 11.29 18.90 0.85
CA SER A 163 10.55 19.90 0.08
C SER A 163 11.21 20.09 -1.27
N ASN A 164 10.43 20.01 -2.35
CA ASN A 164 10.84 20.25 -3.74
C ASN A 164 10.05 21.44 -4.31
N THR A 165 9.95 22.54 -3.51
CA THR A 165 9.20 23.73 -3.89
C THR A 165 10.10 24.87 -4.42
N GLU A 166 11.40 24.60 -4.58
CA GLU A 166 12.40 25.63 -4.91
C GLU A 166 12.47 25.87 -6.41
N ASP A 167 11.49 25.93 -7.21
CA ASP A 167 11.57 26.42 -8.62
C ASP A 167 10.20 26.35 -9.35
N ARG A 168 9.09 26.66 -8.64
CA ARG A 168 7.78 26.74 -9.31
C ARG A 168 7.10 28.06 -9.13
#